data_66f5045361f4a8aea60812a2c67a225f
#
_entry.id   66f5045361f4a8aea60812a2c67a225f
#
_cell.length_a   1.000
_cell.length_b   1.000
_cell.length_c   1.000
_cell.angle_alpha   90.00
_cell.angle_beta   90.00
_cell.angle_gamma   90.00
#
_symmetry.space_group_name_H-M   'P 1'
#
loop_
_entity.id
_entity.type
_entity.pdbx_description
1 polymer ?
#
loop_
_entity_poly.entity_id
_entity_poly.type
_entity_poly.pdbx_seq_one_letter_code
_entity_poly.pdbx_strand_id
1 'polypeptide(L)'
;GSEVCIMGVIRNSVSYRNMAVLENGYGISLRSLILFAEKLYPEKESMEALMEEISVLMFKLEGQVIKRHPEYEMDDRLLMDKVDRQKNTVIIDGREYPSKEIDWKTVNPENPYELTAEETEIIAELKKEFAESERLNRHIAFLYAKGSIYRIFNGNLLFHGCMPLNEDGSFAEVEFDGQKYSGKSYMDYADDMVRLAYFSDNRNAKDFMWFLWCGEKSPLSGRKT
;
A
#
# COMPACT_ATOMS: atom_id res chain seq x y z
N GLY A 1 5.80 7.08 -3.86
CA GLY A 1 4.58 7.04 -4.63
C GLY A 1 4.34 5.77 -5.41
N SER A 2 5.32 5.26 -6.18
CA SER A 2 5.09 4.12 -7.08
C SER A 2 4.88 2.79 -6.36
N GLU A 3 5.58 2.52 -5.25
CA GLU A 3 5.42 1.26 -4.51
C GLU A 3 4.02 1.14 -3.87
N VAL A 4 3.48 2.23 -3.35
CA VAL A 4 2.12 2.27 -2.82
C VAL A 4 1.08 2.01 -3.92
N CYS A 5 1.28 2.59 -5.10
CA CYS A 5 0.43 2.31 -6.27
C CYS A 5 0.51 0.83 -6.65
N ILE A 6 1.71 0.23 -6.63
CA ILE A 6 1.91 -1.19 -6.96
C ILE A 6 1.21 -2.09 -5.95
N MET A 7 1.33 -1.83 -4.64
CA MET A 7 0.60 -2.57 -3.61
C MET A 7 -0.91 -2.49 -3.84
N GLY A 8 -1.42 -1.31 -4.17
CA GLY A 8 -2.83 -1.10 -4.53
C GLY A 8 -3.25 -1.87 -5.77
N VAL A 9 -2.38 -1.92 -6.78
CA VAL A 9 -2.62 -2.69 -8.01
C VAL A 9 -2.67 -4.17 -7.71
N ILE A 10 -1.69 -4.75 -7.04
CA ILE A 10 -1.67 -6.18 -6.71
C ILE A 10 -2.92 -6.54 -5.91
N ARG A 11 -3.26 -5.76 -4.87
CA ARG A 11 -4.45 -6.00 -4.04
C ARG A 11 -5.78 -5.94 -4.80
N ASN A 12 -5.88 -5.06 -5.80
CA ASN A 12 -7.11 -4.83 -6.55
C ASN A 12 -7.13 -5.48 -7.94
N SER A 13 -6.00 -6.02 -8.41
CA SER A 13 -5.88 -6.66 -9.74
C SER A 13 -6.43 -8.07 -9.80
N VAL A 14 -6.91 -8.61 -8.68
CA VAL A 14 -7.57 -9.93 -8.61
C VAL A 14 -8.77 -10.02 -9.58
N SER A 15 -9.22 -8.88 -10.11
CA SER A 15 -10.28 -8.82 -11.11
C SER A 15 -9.70 -8.47 -12.49
N TYR A 16 -9.87 -9.36 -13.46
CA TYR A 16 -9.59 -9.11 -14.89
C TYR A 16 -10.13 -7.77 -15.39
N ARG A 17 -11.28 -7.34 -14.85
CA ARG A 17 -11.89 -6.05 -15.15
C ARG A 17 -11.00 -4.87 -14.75
N ASN A 18 -10.33 -4.95 -13.59
CA ASN A 18 -9.47 -3.88 -13.11
C ASN A 18 -8.19 -3.77 -13.95
N MET A 19 -7.63 -4.91 -14.36
CA MET A 19 -6.47 -4.95 -15.28
C MET A 19 -6.83 -4.31 -16.64
N ALA A 20 -7.98 -4.66 -17.19
CA ALA A 20 -8.47 -4.07 -18.44
C ALA A 20 -8.67 -2.54 -18.34
N VAL A 21 -9.10 -2.04 -17.17
CA VAL A 21 -9.21 -0.57 -16.92
C VAL A 21 -7.84 0.09 -16.91
N LEU A 22 -6.82 -0.53 -16.30
CA LEU A 22 -5.46 0.01 -16.30
C LEU A 22 -4.87 0.03 -17.71
N GLU A 23 -5.01 -1.06 -18.45
CA GLU A 23 -4.49 -1.16 -19.81
C GLU A 23 -5.21 -0.21 -20.77
N ASN A 24 -6.52 -0.30 -20.89
CA ASN A 24 -7.30 0.52 -21.81
C ASN A 24 -7.40 1.99 -21.39
N GLY A 25 -7.40 2.24 -20.09
CA GLY A 25 -7.51 3.58 -19.54
C GLY A 25 -6.21 4.36 -19.50
N TYR A 26 -5.10 3.68 -19.18
CA TYR A 26 -3.84 4.32 -18.86
C TYR A 26 -2.62 3.74 -19.60
N GLY A 27 -2.80 2.69 -20.40
CA GLY A 27 -1.71 2.01 -21.11
C GLY A 27 -0.77 1.22 -20.18
N ILE A 28 -1.26 0.85 -18.98
CA ILE A 28 -0.50 0.09 -17.98
C ILE A 28 -0.90 -1.37 -18.10
N SER A 29 -0.05 -2.18 -18.71
CA SER A 29 -0.37 -3.57 -19.09
C SER A 29 -0.17 -4.59 -17.97
N LEU A 30 0.65 -4.27 -16.98
CA LEU A 30 1.12 -5.19 -15.93
C LEU A 30 1.79 -6.45 -16.49
N ARG A 31 2.26 -6.39 -17.73
CA ARG A 31 2.76 -7.57 -18.48
C ARG A 31 3.93 -8.24 -17.78
N SER A 32 4.87 -7.47 -17.27
CA SER A 32 6.02 -8.01 -16.53
C SER A 32 5.59 -8.79 -15.29
N LEU A 33 4.61 -8.28 -14.55
CA LEU A 33 4.06 -8.96 -13.38
C LEU A 33 3.34 -10.26 -13.76
N ILE A 34 2.57 -10.25 -14.84
CA ILE A 34 1.86 -11.43 -15.35
C ILE A 34 2.85 -12.51 -15.76
N LEU A 35 3.85 -12.17 -16.58
CA LEU A 35 4.87 -13.11 -17.05
C LEU A 35 5.68 -13.70 -15.88
N PHE A 36 5.96 -12.89 -14.87
CA PHE A 36 6.62 -13.35 -13.65
C PHE A 36 5.74 -14.38 -12.91
N ALA A 37 4.45 -14.10 -12.73
CA ALA A 37 3.51 -15.02 -12.09
C ALA A 37 3.37 -16.33 -12.87
N GLU A 38 3.21 -16.27 -14.19
CA GLU A 38 3.14 -17.45 -15.07
C GLU A 38 4.40 -18.31 -15.02
N LYS A 39 5.56 -17.68 -14.93
CA LYS A 39 6.84 -18.39 -14.80
C LYS A 39 6.97 -19.12 -13.47
N LEU A 40 6.50 -18.52 -12.37
CA LEU A 40 6.57 -19.11 -11.03
C LEU A 40 5.51 -20.19 -10.82
N TYR A 41 4.33 -20.02 -11.40
CA TYR A 41 3.14 -20.83 -11.17
C TYR A 41 2.52 -21.31 -12.48
N PRO A 42 3.27 -22.09 -13.29
CA PRO A 42 2.81 -22.55 -14.60
C PRO A 42 1.60 -23.49 -14.51
N GLU A 43 1.29 -24.01 -13.33
CA GLU A 43 0.12 -24.87 -13.07
C GLU A 43 -1.18 -24.07 -12.85
N LYS A 44 -1.11 -22.77 -12.69
CA LYS A 44 -2.31 -21.94 -12.49
C LYS A 44 -2.93 -21.56 -13.83
N GLU A 45 -4.19 -21.89 -14.00
CA GLU A 45 -4.92 -21.74 -15.27
C GLU A 45 -5.65 -20.38 -15.38
N SER A 46 -5.85 -19.67 -14.25
CA SER A 46 -6.55 -18.38 -14.27
C SER A 46 -5.68 -17.23 -13.80
N MET A 47 -5.98 -16.03 -14.31
CA MET A 47 -5.30 -14.81 -13.92
C MET A 47 -5.53 -14.50 -12.43
N GLU A 48 -6.74 -14.76 -11.93
CA GLU A 48 -7.08 -14.58 -10.53
C GLU A 48 -6.19 -15.44 -9.63
N ALA A 49 -6.02 -16.72 -9.96
CA ALA A 49 -5.17 -17.64 -9.22
C ALA A 49 -3.69 -17.23 -9.26
N LEU A 50 -3.19 -16.73 -10.41
CA LEU A 50 -1.84 -16.17 -10.51
C LEU A 50 -1.65 -14.94 -9.63
N MET A 51 -2.62 -14.03 -9.63
CA MET A 51 -2.54 -12.80 -8.83
C MET A 51 -2.62 -13.08 -7.32
N GLU A 52 -3.37 -14.10 -6.90
CA GLU A 52 -3.41 -14.55 -5.50
C GLU A 52 -2.03 -15.02 -5.03
N GLU A 53 -1.34 -15.83 -5.83
CA GLU A 53 -0.01 -16.37 -5.48
C GLU A 53 1.06 -15.27 -5.35
N ILE A 54 1.02 -14.26 -6.21
CA ILE A 54 1.98 -13.13 -6.11
C ILE A 54 1.62 -12.08 -5.06
N SER A 55 0.53 -12.27 -4.31
CA SER A 55 0.18 -11.40 -3.17
C SER A 55 1.28 -11.33 -2.10
N VAL A 56 2.12 -12.36 -2.02
CA VAL A 56 3.34 -12.37 -1.20
C VAL A 56 4.23 -11.16 -1.46
N LEU A 57 4.33 -10.72 -2.72
CA LEU A 57 5.09 -9.52 -3.08
C LEU A 57 4.53 -8.26 -2.39
N MET A 58 3.20 -8.15 -2.33
CA MET A 58 2.53 -7.07 -1.59
C MET A 58 2.88 -7.11 -0.09
N PHE A 59 2.83 -8.31 0.53
CA PHE A 59 3.17 -8.47 1.95
C PHE A 59 4.63 -8.12 2.24
N LYS A 60 5.56 -8.45 1.33
CA LYS A 60 6.96 -8.03 1.45
C LYS A 60 7.11 -6.51 1.45
N LEU A 61 6.51 -5.82 0.47
CA LEU A 61 6.55 -4.37 0.36
C LEU A 61 5.89 -3.67 1.56
N GLU A 62 4.73 -4.17 1.99
CA GLU A 62 4.00 -3.67 3.16
C GLU A 62 4.84 -3.79 4.43
N GLY A 63 5.40 -4.97 4.69
CA GLY A 63 6.25 -5.21 5.85
C GLY A 63 7.53 -4.37 5.85
N GLN A 64 8.10 -4.07 4.68
CA GLN A 64 9.23 -3.15 4.59
C GLN A 64 8.86 -1.73 5.03
N VAL A 65 7.66 -1.24 4.68
CA VAL A 65 7.17 0.06 5.15
C VAL A 65 6.97 0.04 6.66
N ILE A 66 6.26 -0.94 7.20
CA ILE A 66 5.98 -1.06 8.64
C ILE A 66 7.27 -1.11 9.45
N LYS A 67 8.26 -1.93 9.03
CA LYS A 67 9.55 -2.05 9.75
C LYS A 67 10.39 -0.76 9.72
N ARG A 68 10.19 0.12 8.73
CA ARG A 68 10.84 1.45 8.71
C ARG A 68 10.11 2.48 9.58
N HIS A 69 8.83 2.27 9.84
CA HIS A 69 7.94 3.23 10.49
C HIS A 69 7.18 2.60 11.66
N PRO A 70 7.88 2.25 12.77
CA PRO A 70 7.22 1.69 13.95
C PRO A 70 6.19 2.66 14.58
N GLU A 71 6.33 3.97 14.32
CA GLU A 71 5.37 5.00 14.75
C GLU A 71 4.00 4.88 14.08
N TYR A 72 3.87 4.08 13.01
CA TYR A 72 2.56 3.79 12.38
C TYR A 72 1.71 2.82 13.21
N GLU A 73 2.32 2.14 14.20
CA GLU A 73 1.63 1.20 15.09
C GLU A 73 0.87 0.09 14.34
N MET A 74 1.47 -0.44 13.27
CA MET A 74 0.84 -1.39 12.33
C MET A 74 1.52 -2.78 12.33
N ASP A 75 2.21 -3.17 13.41
CA ASP A 75 2.90 -4.45 13.52
C ASP A 75 1.96 -5.67 13.41
N ASP A 76 0.66 -5.45 13.71
CA ASP A 76 -0.36 -6.46 13.53
C ASP A 76 -0.51 -6.91 12.07
N ARG A 77 -0.06 -6.11 11.11
CA ARG A 77 -0.02 -6.43 9.67
C ARG A 77 1.27 -7.10 9.20
N LEU A 78 2.24 -7.33 10.06
CA LEU A 78 3.46 -8.10 9.74
C LEU A 78 3.12 -9.60 9.59
N LEU A 79 2.38 -9.94 8.53
CA LEU A 79 1.83 -11.28 8.30
C LEU A 79 2.92 -12.34 8.18
N MET A 80 4.04 -12.02 7.55
CA MET A 80 5.13 -12.97 7.28
C MET A 80 5.83 -13.43 8.58
N ASP A 81 5.81 -12.62 9.63
CA ASP A 81 6.36 -12.97 10.94
C ASP A 81 5.45 -13.94 11.72
N LYS A 82 4.20 -14.11 11.27
CA LYS A 82 3.15 -14.94 11.90
C LYS A 82 2.95 -16.29 11.23
N VAL A 83 3.71 -16.58 10.19
CA VAL A 83 3.59 -17.80 9.40
C VAL A 83 4.49 -18.90 9.93
N ASP A 84 3.90 -20.05 10.26
CA ASP A 84 4.62 -21.31 10.48
C ASP A 84 4.63 -22.12 9.18
N ARG A 85 5.75 -22.09 8.46
CA ARG A 85 5.91 -22.77 7.17
C ARG A 85 5.98 -24.29 7.29
N GLN A 86 6.39 -24.81 8.45
CA GLN A 86 6.46 -26.26 8.67
C GLN A 86 5.06 -26.84 8.84
N LYS A 87 4.16 -26.09 9.49
CA LYS A 87 2.78 -26.48 9.70
C LYS A 87 1.83 -25.99 8.60
N ASN A 88 2.30 -25.09 7.73
CA ASN A 88 1.46 -24.34 6.78
C ASN A 88 0.30 -23.62 7.49
N THR A 89 0.61 -22.89 8.53
CA THR A 89 -0.38 -22.13 9.31
C THR A 89 0.08 -20.69 9.50
N VAL A 90 -0.88 -19.82 9.77
CA VAL A 90 -0.66 -18.42 10.14
C VAL A 90 -1.43 -18.11 11.41
N ILE A 91 -0.81 -17.36 12.33
CA ILE A 91 -1.44 -16.94 13.58
C ILE A 91 -1.95 -15.50 13.42
N ILE A 92 -3.26 -15.31 13.46
CA ILE A 92 -3.92 -14.01 13.40
C ILE A 92 -4.75 -13.84 14.66
N ASP A 93 -4.53 -12.76 15.41
CA ASP A 93 -5.22 -12.45 16.67
C ASP A 93 -5.22 -13.64 17.66
N GLY A 94 -4.08 -14.35 17.75
CA GLY A 94 -3.92 -15.50 18.65
C GLY A 94 -4.63 -16.78 18.19
N ARG A 95 -5.22 -16.79 16.99
CA ARG A 95 -5.85 -17.97 16.39
C ARG A 95 -5.01 -18.49 15.22
N GLU A 96 -4.91 -19.81 15.14
CA GLU A 96 -4.17 -20.49 14.08
C GLU A 96 -5.13 -20.81 12.92
N TYR A 97 -4.72 -20.40 11.69
CA TYR A 97 -5.46 -20.64 10.45
C TYR A 97 -4.57 -21.42 9.47
N PRO A 98 -5.13 -22.31 8.65
CA PRO A 98 -4.35 -22.96 7.60
C PRO A 98 -3.95 -21.94 6.52
N SER A 99 -2.66 -21.97 6.11
CA SER A 99 -2.12 -21.13 5.03
C SER A 99 -1.83 -21.92 3.76
N LYS A 100 -2.62 -22.96 3.50
CA LYS A 100 -2.37 -23.93 2.41
C LYS A 100 -2.45 -23.32 1.00
N GLU A 101 -3.07 -22.17 0.87
CA GLU A 101 -3.31 -21.51 -0.41
C GLU A 101 -2.20 -20.51 -0.79
N ILE A 102 -1.29 -20.20 0.13
CA ILE A 102 -0.20 -19.25 -0.13
C ILE A 102 1.09 -20.02 -0.38
N ASP A 103 1.68 -19.80 -1.56
CA ASP A 103 2.98 -20.36 -1.89
C ASP A 103 4.10 -19.40 -1.45
N TRP A 104 4.99 -19.90 -0.61
CA TRP A 104 6.11 -19.15 -0.02
C TRP A 104 7.42 -19.32 -0.79
N LYS A 105 7.37 -19.77 -2.06
CA LYS A 105 8.58 -20.08 -2.88
C LYS A 105 9.61 -18.96 -2.89
N THR A 106 9.17 -17.71 -2.96
CA THR A 106 10.07 -16.54 -3.08
C THR A 106 10.48 -15.97 -1.73
N VAL A 107 10.03 -16.54 -0.61
CA VAL A 107 10.25 -15.97 0.71
C VAL A 107 11.49 -16.55 1.37
N ASN A 108 12.47 -15.69 1.67
CA ASN A 108 13.64 -16.05 2.48
C ASN A 108 13.23 -16.21 3.96
N PRO A 109 13.43 -17.40 4.58
CA PRO A 109 13.08 -17.63 5.98
C PRO A 109 13.80 -16.71 6.98
N GLU A 110 15.04 -16.30 6.65
CA GLU A 110 15.86 -15.46 7.53
C GLU A 110 15.52 -13.96 7.39
N ASN A 111 15.01 -13.57 6.22
CA ASN A 111 14.58 -12.20 5.95
C ASN A 111 13.29 -12.20 5.10
N PRO A 112 12.13 -12.47 5.70
CA PRO A 112 10.90 -12.75 4.97
C PRO A 112 10.35 -11.58 4.14
N TYR A 113 10.78 -10.37 4.42
CA TYR A 113 10.37 -9.17 3.69
C TYR A 113 11.36 -8.73 2.60
N GLU A 114 12.45 -9.47 2.41
CA GLU A 114 13.41 -9.19 1.35
C GLU A 114 12.84 -9.58 -0.02
N LEU A 115 12.99 -8.68 -0.98
CA LEU A 115 12.67 -8.99 -2.37
C LEU A 115 13.79 -9.83 -2.98
N THR A 116 13.43 -10.81 -3.79
CA THR A 116 14.41 -11.46 -4.66
C THR A 116 14.92 -10.48 -5.72
N ALA A 117 16.01 -10.81 -6.39
CA ALA A 117 16.52 -10.00 -7.50
C ALA A 117 15.46 -9.83 -8.60
N GLU A 118 14.77 -10.91 -8.96
CA GLU A 118 13.71 -10.89 -9.96
C GLU A 118 12.50 -10.06 -9.54
N GLU A 119 12.05 -10.17 -8.29
CA GLU A 119 10.99 -9.32 -7.74
C GLU A 119 11.38 -7.83 -7.77
N THR A 120 12.64 -7.52 -7.50
CA THR A 120 13.16 -6.15 -7.56
C THR A 120 13.10 -5.59 -8.99
N GLU A 121 13.46 -6.40 -9.99
CA GLU A 121 13.38 -6.02 -11.40
C GLU A 121 11.92 -5.78 -11.82
N ILE A 122 11.00 -6.68 -11.47
CA ILE A 122 9.57 -6.53 -11.76
C ILE A 122 8.98 -5.26 -11.14
N ILE A 123 9.32 -4.98 -9.88
CA ILE A 123 8.89 -3.74 -9.23
C ILE A 123 9.45 -2.50 -9.95
N ALA A 124 10.69 -2.55 -10.43
CA ALA A 124 11.27 -1.44 -11.18
C ALA A 124 10.56 -1.23 -12.54
N GLU A 125 10.22 -2.30 -13.25
CA GLU A 125 9.45 -2.24 -14.50
C GLU A 125 8.04 -1.69 -14.28
N LEU A 126 7.33 -2.17 -13.26
CA LEU A 126 6.01 -1.64 -12.91
C LEU A 126 6.07 -0.15 -12.58
N LYS A 127 7.06 0.28 -11.81
CA LYS A 127 7.28 1.71 -11.51
C LYS A 127 7.43 2.53 -12.79
N LYS A 128 8.15 1.99 -13.76
CA LYS A 128 8.35 2.64 -15.05
C LYS A 128 7.05 2.73 -15.85
N GLU A 129 6.26 1.65 -15.97
CA GLU A 129 4.95 1.68 -16.63
C GLU A 129 4.03 2.77 -16.06
N PHE A 130 3.94 2.86 -14.73
CA PHE A 130 3.14 3.90 -14.06
C PHE A 130 3.68 5.32 -14.30
N ALA A 131 5.00 5.49 -14.26
CA ALA A 131 5.63 6.79 -14.46
C ALA A 131 5.51 7.28 -15.91
N GLU A 132 5.52 6.40 -16.89
CA GLU A 132 5.44 6.71 -18.31
C GLU A 132 3.99 6.92 -18.81
N SER A 133 2.96 6.59 -18.02
CA SER A 133 1.58 6.81 -18.41
C SER A 133 1.20 8.29 -18.38
N GLU A 134 1.24 8.94 -19.55
CA GLU A 134 0.93 10.37 -19.68
C GLU A 134 -0.49 10.72 -19.19
N ARG A 135 -1.46 9.84 -19.46
CA ARG A 135 -2.84 10.08 -19.04
C ARG A 135 -2.98 10.00 -17.53
N LEU A 136 -2.34 9.03 -16.87
CA LEU A 136 -2.32 8.92 -15.42
C LEU A 136 -1.64 10.15 -14.81
N ASN A 137 -0.49 10.55 -15.33
CA ASN A 137 0.25 11.71 -14.86
C ASN A 137 -0.58 13.00 -14.96
N ARG A 138 -1.33 13.20 -16.04
CA ARG A 138 -2.23 14.36 -16.17
C ARG A 138 -3.36 14.34 -15.14
N HIS A 139 -3.97 13.18 -14.89
CA HIS A 139 -5.02 13.06 -13.88
C HIS A 139 -4.48 13.31 -12.47
N ILE A 140 -3.32 12.74 -12.14
CA ILE A 140 -2.67 12.97 -10.85
C ILE A 140 -2.28 14.43 -10.68
N ALA A 141 -1.65 15.06 -11.69
CA ALA A 141 -1.30 16.46 -11.65
C ALA A 141 -2.53 17.36 -11.41
N PHE A 142 -3.67 17.04 -12.03
CA PHE A 142 -4.92 17.75 -11.79
C PHE A 142 -5.39 17.60 -10.34
N LEU A 143 -5.31 16.39 -9.77
CA LEU A 143 -5.70 16.15 -8.38
C LEU A 143 -4.81 16.97 -7.42
N TYR A 144 -3.50 17.02 -7.65
CA TYR A 144 -2.59 17.84 -6.83
C TYR A 144 -2.80 19.35 -7.00
N ALA A 145 -3.18 19.78 -8.19
CA ALA A 145 -3.44 21.20 -8.46
C ALA A 145 -4.77 21.71 -7.87
N LYS A 146 -5.76 20.83 -7.69
CA LYS A 146 -7.14 21.20 -7.29
C LYS A 146 -7.60 20.59 -5.98
N GLY A 147 -6.99 19.46 -5.59
CA GLY A 147 -7.32 18.71 -4.38
C GLY A 147 -6.50 19.11 -3.16
N SER A 148 -6.95 18.68 -2.01
CA SER A 148 -6.25 18.71 -0.73
C SER A 148 -6.84 17.63 0.18
N ILE A 149 -6.15 17.31 1.29
CA ILE A 149 -6.64 16.35 2.30
C ILE A 149 -7.93 16.86 2.93
N TYR A 150 -8.07 18.18 3.11
CA TYR A 150 -9.29 18.80 3.59
C TYR A 150 -9.51 20.19 2.96
N ARG A 151 -10.71 20.73 3.12
CA ARG A 151 -11.03 22.09 2.69
C ARG A 151 -12.02 22.74 3.64
N ILE A 152 -11.84 24.02 3.94
CA ILE A 152 -12.83 24.84 4.65
C ILE A 152 -13.57 25.68 3.61
N PHE A 153 -14.89 25.54 3.59
CA PHE A 153 -15.76 26.29 2.68
C PHE A 153 -17.06 26.69 3.38
N ASN A 154 -17.42 27.96 3.35
CA ASN A 154 -18.61 28.52 4.04
C ASN A 154 -18.72 28.10 5.51
N GLY A 155 -17.60 28.08 6.26
CA GLY A 155 -17.57 27.66 7.66
C GLY A 155 -17.69 26.16 7.90
N ASN A 156 -17.77 25.35 6.83
CA ASN A 156 -17.80 23.90 6.92
C ASN A 156 -16.42 23.30 6.64
N LEU A 157 -16.05 22.30 7.44
CA LEU A 157 -14.87 21.47 7.20
C LEU A 157 -15.27 20.29 6.31
N LEU A 158 -14.66 20.18 5.15
CA LEU A 158 -14.85 19.12 4.18
C LEU A 158 -13.60 18.24 4.14
N PHE A 159 -13.74 16.94 4.36
CA PHE A 159 -12.66 15.96 4.30
C PHE A 159 -13.20 14.58 3.91
N HIS A 160 -12.34 13.68 3.46
CA HIS A 160 -12.78 12.41 2.88
C HIS A 160 -13.09 11.34 3.93
N GLY A 161 -12.20 11.10 4.87
CA GLY A 161 -12.27 9.95 5.77
C GLY A 161 -12.68 10.33 7.19
N CYS A 162 -11.71 10.50 8.07
CA CYS A 162 -11.96 10.77 9.49
C CYS A 162 -10.99 11.81 10.07
N MET A 163 -11.35 12.28 11.24
CA MET A 163 -10.47 13.01 12.16
C MET A 163 -10.30 12.11 13.38
N PRO A 164 -9.08 11.65 13.71
CA PRO A 164 -8.88 10.81 14.89
C PRO A 164 -9.31 11.55 16.17
N LEU A 165 -10.17 10.89 16.97
CA LEU A 165 -10.67 11.40 18.22
C LEU A 165 -10.40 10.41 19.36
N ASN A 166 -10.21 10.93 20.56
CA ASN A 166 -10.22 10.16 21.78
C ASN A 166 -11.68 9.85 22.21
N GLU A 167 -11.87 8.95 23.15
CA GLU A 167 -13.20 8.57 23.66
C GLU A 167 -13.98 9.76 24.25
N ASP A 168 -13.30 10.76 24.78
CA ASP A 168 -13.89 11.99 25.32
C ASP A 168 -14.27 13.02 24.26
N GLY A 169 -14.00 12.71 22.97
CA GLY A 169 -14.27 13.60 21.83
C GLY A 169 -13.19 14.65 21.58
N SER A 170 -12.10 14.67 22.33
CA SER A 170 -10.93 15.50 22.04
C SER A 170 -10.17 14.96 20.83
N PHE A 171 -9.40 15.80 20.13
CA PHE A 171 -8.57 15.34 19.02
C PHE A 171 -7.46 14.42 19.54
N ALA A 172 -7.36 13.22 18.95
CA ALA A 172 -6.27 12.32 19.24
C ALA A 172 -4.94 12.88 18.70
N GLU A 173 -3.88 12.71 19.47
CA GLU A 173 -2.52 13.00 19.00
C GLU A 173 -1.98 11.82 18.17
N VAL A 174 -1.28 12.16 17.11
CA VAL A 174 -0.44 11.25 16.32
C VAL A 174 0.99 11.76 16.34
N GLU A 175 1.96 10.88 16.30
CA GLU A 175 3.38 11.26 16.29
C GLU A 175 4.04 10.77 15.00
N PHE A 176 4.70 11.69 14.29
CA PHE A 176 5.50 11.40 13.10
C PHE A 176 6.79 12.23 13.17
N ASP A 177 7.92 11.62 12.80
CA ASP A 177 9.24 12.26 12.82
C ASP A 177 9.58 12.92 14.17
N GLY A 178 9.11 12.32 15.28
CA GLY A 178 9.31 12.83 16.64
C GLY A 178 8.51 14.09 17.00
N GLN A 179 7.53 14.46 16.16
CA GLN A 179 6.62 15.57 16.42
C GLN A 179 5.18 15.11 16.55
N LYS A 180 4.43 15.77 17.42
CA LYS A 180 3.03 15.48 17.67
C LYS A 180 2.10 16.42 16.93
N TYR A 181 1.09 15.81 16.31
CA TYR A 181 0.08 16.51 15.52
C TYR A 181 -1.31 16.09 15.98
N SER A 182 -2.28 17.00 15.91
CA SER A 182 -3.67 16.70 16.21
C SER A 182 -4.61 17.65 15.46
N GLY A 183 -5.83 17.21 15.20
CA GLY A 183 -6.83 18.05 14.54
C GLY A 183 -6.31 18.69 13.24
N LYS A 184 -6.38 20.05 13.17
CA LYS A 184 -5.95 20.76 11.97
C LYS A 184 -4.47 20.56 11.65
N SER A 185 -3.58 20.60 12.65
CA SER A 185 -2.14 20.44 12.41
C SER A 185 -1.81 19.06 11.81
N TYR A 186 -2.57 18.03 12.15
CA TYR A 186 -2.44 16.73 11.55
C TYR A 186 -2.90 16.70 10.08
N MET A 187 -4.00 17.36 9.75
CA MET A 187 -4.49 17.47 8.38
C MET A 187 -3.52 18.27 7.49
N ASP A 188 -2.93 19.34 8.04
CA ASP A 188 -1.91 20.13 7.34
C ASP A 188 -0.65 19.30 7.07
N TYR A 189 -0.14 18.59 8.09
CA TYR A 189 0.99 17.67 7.95
C TYR A 189 0.72 16.60 6.86
N ALA A 190 -0.47 16.00 6.87
CA ALA A 190 -0.84 15.01 5.87
C ALA A 190 -0.87 15.60 4.44
N ASP A 191 -1.39 16.82 4.24
CA ASP A 191 -1.40 17.50 2.93
C ASP A 191 0.04 17.82 2.46
N ASP A 192 0.90 18.28 3.37
CA ASP A 192 2.30 18.59 3.07
C ASP A 192 3.08 17.31 2.69
N MET A 193 2.89 16.22 3.43
CA MET A 193 3.54 14.94 3.13
C MET A 193 3.08 14.34 1.79
N VAL A 194 1.79 14.42 1.47
CA VAL A 194 1.26 14.00 0.16
C VAL A 194 1.91 14.77 -0.98
N ARG A 195 2.06 16.09 -0.83
CA ARG A 195 2.73 16.95 -1.82
C ARG A 195 4.23 16.64 -1.90
N LEU A 196 4.89 16.48 -0.77
CA LEU A 196 6.30 16.10 -0.70
C LEU A 196 6.55 14.74 -1.42
N ALA A 197 5.66 13.77 -1.23
CA ALA A 197 5.74 12.47 -1.89
C ALA A 197 5.64 12.56 -3.42
N TYR A 198 4.85 13.49 -3.92
CA TYR A 198 4.66 13.67 -5.37
C TYR A 198 5.77 14.50 -6.02
N PHE A 199 6.17 15.60 -5.39
CA PHE A 199 7.11 16.56 -5.98
C PHE A 199 8.59 16.27 -5.69
N SER A 200 8.90 15.25 -4.85
CA SER A 200 10.27 14.92 -4.49
C SER A 200 10.49 13.40 -4.42
N ASP A 201 11.75 13.01 -4.22
CA ASP A 201 12.12 11.61 -3.98
C ASP A 201 12.23 11.26 -2.50
N ASN A 202 11.45 11.96 -1.65
CA ASN A 202 11.45 11.72 -0.21
C ASN A 202 10.80 10.38 0.13
N ARG A 203 11.59 9.46 0.69
CA ARG A 203 11.16 8.09 1.03
C ARG A 203 10.08 8.08 2.10
N ASN A 204 10.26 8.83 3.18
CA ASN A 204 9.31 8.87 4.30
C ASN A 204 7.94 9.39 3.84
N ALA A 205 7.93 10.42 2.98
CA ALA A 205 6.69 10.92 2.41
C ALA A 205 5.97 9.88 1.52
N LYS A 206 6.74 9.10 0.75
CA LYS A 206 6.17 8.00 -0.05
C LYS A 206 5.63 6.87 0.83
N ASP A 207 6.32 6.52 1.90
CA ASP A 207 5.85 5.52 2.87
C ASP A 207 4.61 6.04 3.61
N PHE A 208 4.54 7.34 3.93
CA PHE A 208 3.36 7.96 4.51
C PHE A 208 2.12 7.89 3.59
N MET A 209 2.28 7.89 2.26
CA MET A 209 1.17 7.64 1.34
C MET A 209 0.54 6.25 1.53
N TRP A 210 1.34 5.24 1.88
CA TRP A 210 0.82 3.92 2.22
C TRP A 210 0.06 3.96 3.54
N PHE A 211 0.59 4.63 4.58
CA PHE A 211 -0.11 4.84 5.84
C PHE A 211 -1.46 5.56 5.64
N LEU A 212 -1.50 6.59 4.80
CA LEU A 212 -2.75 7.29 4.48
C LEU A 212 -3.80 6.38 3.86
N TRP A 213 -3.38 5.38 3.11
CA TRP A 213 -4.30 4.43 2.47
C TRP A 213 -4.91 3.43 3.44
N CYS A 214 -4.18 2.95 4.46
CA CYS A 214 -4.62 1.82 5.28
C CYS A 214 -4.36 1.97 6.79
N GLY A 215 -3.75 3.06 7.26
CA GLY A 215 -3.49 3.30 8.68
C GLY A 215 -4.76 3.57 9.49
N GLU A 216 -4.84 3.05 10.71
CA GLU A 216 -5.99 3.22 11.60
C GLU A 216 -6.27 4.70 11.91
N LYS A 217 -5.20 5.48 12.15
CA LYS A 217 -5.30 6.93 12.42
C LYS A 217 -5.21 7.79 11.17
N SER A 218 -5.32 7.20 9.98
CA SER A 218 -5.27 7.94 8.72
C SER A 218 -6.50 8.82 8.53
N PRO A 219 -6.33 10.09 8.11
CA PRO A 219 -7.46 10.95 7.77
C PRO A 219 -8.21 10.53 6.50
N LEU A 220 -7.67 9.60 5.73
CA LEU A 220 -8.30 9.06 4.51
C LEU A 220 -8.94 7.69 4.72
N SER A 221 -8.42 6.85 5.60
CA SER A 221 -8.93 5.50 5.86
C SER A 221 -9.71 5.40 7.17
N GLY A 222 -9.08 5.72 8.29
CA GLY A 222 -9.70 5.77 9.61
C GLY A 222 -10.27 4.44 10.11
N ARG A 223 -9.74 3.31 9.66
CA ARG A 223 -10.18 1.98 10.09
C ARG A 223 -9.00 1.12 10.50
N LYS A 224 -9.23 0.30 11.51
CA LYS A 224 -8.42 -0.88 11.74
C LYS A 224 -8.82 -1.94 10.70
N THR A 225 -7.90 -2.30 9.82
CA THR A 225 -8.13 -3.27 8.73
C THR A 225 -7.42 -4.57 9.00
#